data_8fed99947334cd7bec189516ceb75e9a
#
_entry.id   8fed99947334cd7bec189516ceb75e9a
#
_cell.length_a   1.000
_cell.length_b   1.000
_cell.length_c   1.000
_cell.angle_alpha   90.00
_cell.angle_beta   90.00
_cell.angle_gamma   90.00
#
_symmetry.space_group_name_H-M   'P 1'
#
loop_
_entity.id
_entity.type
_entity.pdbx_description
1 polymer ?
#
loop_
_entity_poly.entity_id
_entity_poly.type
_entity_poly.pdbx_seq_one_letter_code
_entity_poly.pdbx_strand_id
1 'polypeptide(L)'
;ELDILSSEVAISLYTQNIEYKELASRIVISNHHKNTLSSFSEITEILYNYVRHEKSDSLINEDYYRRIMEHKDIINDKINDYLDYKFDYFGFNTLFKSYLLKVDGIPIERPQHMLMRVALSIHKTDLDLAFETYDYMSNRYFIHATPTLFNAGSNREQFSSCFLLMMSDDSVKGIYETLSDCAQISKYAGGIGLAIHNIRAKDSFIAGTNGISNG
;
A
#
# COMPACT_ATOMS: atom_id res chain seq x y z
N GLU A 1 9.39 -3.87 24.17
CA GLU A 1 9.71 -5.32 24.16
C GLU A 1 8.67 -6.15 24.91
N LEU A 2 8.27 -5.77 26.16
CA LEU A 2 7.28 -6.53 26.93
C LEU A 2 5.92 -6.64 26.23
N ASP A 3 5.39 -5.58 25.65
CA ASP A 3 4.11 -5.59 24.93
C ASP A 3 4.17 -6.53 23.72
N ILE A 4 5.30 -6.57 22.99
CA ILE A 4 5.49 -7.48 21.83
C ILE A 4 5.47 -8.93 22.31
N LEU A 5 6.30 -9.26 23.30
CA LEU A 5 6.35 -10.61 23.87
C LEU A 5 4.99 -11.04 24.43
N SER A 6 4.29 -10.16 25.14
CA SER A 6 2.96 -10.44 25.69
C SER A 6 1.94 -10.75 24.59
N SER A 7 1.98 -10.03 23.46
CA SER A 7 1.10 -10.28 22.33
C SER A 7 1.41 -11.62 21.63
N GLU A 8 2.70 -11.98 21.52
CA GLU A 8 3.14 -13.28 20.95
C GLU A 8 2.74 -14.45 21.84
N VAL A 9 2.87 -14.31 23.15
CA VAL A 9 2.40 -15.34 24.10
C VAL A 9 0.88 -15.45 24.02
N ALA A 10 0.14 -14.36 24.03
CA ALA A 10 -1.31 -14.38 23.93
C ALA A 10 -1.77 -15.08 22.63
N ILE A 11 -1.21 -14.73 21.47
CA ILE A 11 -1.61 -15.36 20.21
C ILE A 11 -1.23 -16.85 20.16
N SER A 12 -0.16 -17.29 20.82
CA SER A 12 0.21 -18.70 20.88
C SER A 12 -0.82 -19.56 21.64
N LEU A 13 -1.56 -18.94 22.56
CA LEU A 13 -2.59 -19.59 23.38
C LEU A 13 -3.99 -19.59 22.72
N TYR A 14 -4.12 -19.02 21.54
CA TYR A 14 -5.43 -18.85 20.88
C TYR A 14 -6.17 -20.18 20.65
N THR A 15 -5.45 -21.29 20.47
CA THR A 15 -6.05 -22.63 20.32
C THR A 15 -6.68 -23.17 21.62
N GLN A 16 -6.29 -22.62 22.78
CA GLN A 16 -6.87 -22.98 24.06
C GLN A 16 -8.12 -22.16 24.37
N ASN A 17 -8.10 -20.86 24.04
CA ASN A 17 -9.25 -19.98 24.15
C ASN A 17 -9.16 -18.87 23.09
N ILE A 18 -10.26 -18.67 22.34
CA ILE A 18 -10.34 -17.68 21.25
C ILE A 18 -10.16 -16.24 21.75
N GLU A 19 -10.46 -15.95 23.02
CA GLU A 19 -10.29 -14.62 23.61
C GLU A 19 -8.82 -14.16 23.63
N TYR A 20 -7.87 -15.08 23.64
CA TYR A 20 -6.44 -14.76 23.53
C TYR A 20 -6.09 -14.09 22.20
N LYS A 21 -6.82 -14.40 21.12
CA LYS A 21 -6.66 -13.71 19.83
C LYS A 21 -7.02 -12.23 19.94
N GLU A 22 -8.10 -11.91 20.65
CA GLU A 22 -8.54 -10.54 20.87
C GLU A 22 -7.57 -9.79 21.79
N LEU A 23 -7.13 -10.44 22.86
CA LEU A 23 -6.12 -9.89 23.77
C LEU A 23 -4.82 -9.55 23.03
N ALA A 24 -4.32 -10.46 22.20
CA ALA A 24 -3.12 -10.25 21.41
C ALA A 24 -3.26 -9.04 20.47
N SER A 25 -4.40 -8.92 19.77
CA SER A 25 -4.69 -7.76 18.89
C SER A 25 -4.68 -6.45 19.65
N ARG A 26 -5.36 -6.41 20.80
CA ARG A 26 -5.44 -5.21 21.63
C ARG A 26 -4.08 -4.77 22.15
N ILE A 27 -3.23 -5.71 22.55
CA ILE A 27 -1.88 -5.41 23.02
C ILE A 27 -1.04 -4.81 21.89
N VAL A 28 -0.99 -5.44 20.72
CA VAL A 28 -0.14 -4.98 19.61
C VAL A 28 -0.61 -3.62 19.07
N ILE A 29 -1.92 -3.39 18.96
CA ILE A 29 -2.49 -2.11 18.52
C ILE A 29 -2.20 -1.01 19.56
N SER A 30 -2.45 -1.27 20.83
CA SER A 30 -2.15 -0.33 21.92
C SER A 30 -0.66 0.04 21.97
N ASN A 31 0.23 -0.95 21.77
CA ASN A 31 1.67 -0.69 21.70
C ASN A 31 2.02 0.22 20.51
N HIS A 32 1.41 0.00 19.34
CA HIS A 32 1.61 0.86 18.19
C HIS A 32 1.12 2.29 18.44
N HIS A 33 -0.08 2.45 19.02
CA HIS A 33 -0.63 3.76 19.36
C HIS A 33 0.24 4.53 20.38
N LYS A 34 0.87 3.84 21.35
CA LYS A 34 1.82 4.47 22.30
C LYS A 34 3.07 5.02 21.60
N ASN A 35 3.46 4.43 20.47
CA ASN A 35 4.69 4.77 19.75
C ASN A 35 4.45 5.64 18.50
N THR A 36 3.21 6.07 18.25
CA THR A 36 2.83 6.88 17.08
C THR A 36 1.99 8.08 17.49
N LEU A 37 2.09 9.16 16.71
CA LEU A 37 1.24 10.34 16.91
C LEU A 37 -0.22 10.02 16.54
N SER A 38 -1.16 10.66 17.23
CA SER A 38 -2.59 10.55 16.95
C SER A 38 -3.07 11.53 15.87
N SER A 39 -2.31 12.61 15.63
CA SER A 39 -2.65 13.61 14.64
C SER A 39 -2.22 13.17 13.26
N PHE A 40 -3.19 12.98 12.38
CA PHE A 40 -2.97 12.63 10.97
C PHE A 40 -2.18 13.72 10.22
N SER A 41 -2.50 14.99 10.48
CA SER A 41 -1.80 16.10 9.83
C SER A 41 -0.34 16.20 10.25
N GLU A 42 0.00 15.94 11.52
CA GLU A 42 1.39 15.90 11.99
C GLU A 42 2.17 14.75 11.35
N ILE A 43 1.56 13.56 11.23
CA ILE A 43 2.16 12.42 10.51
C ILE A 43 2.39 12.78 9.04
N THR A 44 1.41 13.42 8.40
CA THR A 44 1.54 13.87 6.99
C THR A 44 2.68 14.88 6.84
N GLU A 45 2.85 15.80 7.79
CA GLU A 45 3.94 16.76 7.82
C GLU A 45 5.32 16.10 7.95
N ILE A 46 5.44 15.10 8.84
CA ILE A 46 6.67 14.30 9.00
C ILE A 46 7.00 13.58 7.69
N LEU A 47 6.02 12.94 7.05
CA LEU A 47 6.20 12.23 5.79
C LEU A 47 6.58 13.15 4.62
N TYR A 48 6.03 14.36 4.59
CA TYR A 48 6.35 15.36 3.58
C TYR A 48 7.76 15.93 3.75
N ASN A 49 8.15 16.26 4.98
CA ASN A 49 9.46 16.83 5.32
C ASN A 49 10.57 15.78 5.50
N TYR A 50 10.31 14.53 5.14
CA TYR A 50 11.30 13.47 5.30
C TYR A 50 12.55 13.74 4.47
N VAL A 51 13.71 13.63 5.12
CA VAL A 51 15.03 13.84 4.53
C VAL A 51 15.88 12.60 4.74
N ARG A 52 16.43 12.05 3.67
CA ARG A 52 17.38 10.94 3.71
C ARG A 52 18.67 11.32 3.00
N HIS A 53 19.81 11.07 3.64
CA HIS A 53 21.14 11.34 3.08
C HIS A 53 21.28 12.78 2.55
N GLU A 54 20.84 13.78 3.31
CA GLU A 54 20.91 15.21 2.97
C GLU A 54 20.08 15.63 1.73
N LYS A 55 19.23 14.73 1.22
CA LYS A 55 18.27 15.04 0.16
C LYS A 55 16.86 15.01 0.72
N SER A 56 16.05 15.93 0.27
CA SER A 56 14.61 15.86 0.52
C SER A 56 14.03 14.71 -0.30
N ASP A 57 13.60 13.66 0.41
CA ASP A 57 12.97 12.47 -0.16
C ASP A 57 11.53 12.37 0.34
N SER A 58 10.75 13.46 0.12
CA SER A 58 9.35 13.47 0.53
C SER A 58 8.62 12.20 0.11
N LEU A 59 7.97 11.55 1.07
CA LEU A 59 7.16 10.34 0.83
C LEU A 59 5.75 10.67 0.35
N ILE A 60 5.34 11.94 0.49
CA ILE A 60 4.02 12.48 0.17
C ILE A 60 4.16 13.55 -0.91
N ASN A 61 3.28 13.57 -1.91
CA ASN A 61 3.32 14.60 -2.92
C ASN A 61 2.85 15.97 -2.38
N GLU A 62 3.37 17.06 -2.98
CA GLU A 62 3.13 18.41 -2.51
C GLU A 62 1.65 18.82 -2.57
N ASP A 63 0.93 18.47 -3.63
CA ASP A 63 -0.48 18.82 -3.78
C ASP A 63 -1.34 18.11 -2.74
N TYR A 64 -1.02 16.85 -2.43
CA TYR A 64 -1.67 16.10 -1.36
C TYR A 64 -1.39 16.75 0.00
N TYR A 65 -0.13 17.06 0.32
CA TYR A 65 0.26 17.71 1.56
C TYR A 65 -0.45 19.04 1.76
N ARG A 66 -0.47 19.90 0.75
CA ARG A 66 -1.10 21.22 0.81
C ARG A 66 -2.59 21.12 1.13
N ARG A 67 -3.31 20.22 0.47
CA ARG A 67 -4.74 19.99 0.72
C ARG A 67 -5.02 19.50 2.15
N ILE A 68 -4.17 18.62 2.67
CA ILE A 68 -4.30 18.14 4.05
C ILE A 68 -4.12 19.30 5.04
N MET A 69 -3.09 20.14 4.85
CA MET A 69 -2.82 21.26 5.76
C MET A 69 -3.92 22.33 5.72
N GLU A 70 -4.53 22.56 4.57
CA GLU A 70 -5.67 23.48 4.42
C GLU A 70 -6.90 23.02 5.23
N HIS A 71 -7.12 21.73 5.35
CA HIS A 71 -8.31 21.15 6.00
C HIS A 71 -7.98 20.30 7.23
N LYS A 72 -6.80 20.49 7.83
CA LYS A 72 -6.24 19.59 8.86
C LYS A 72 -7.17 19.35 10.05
N ASP A 73 -7.88 20.37 10.53
CA ASP A 73 -8.69 20.25 11.74
C ASP A 73 -9.89 19.34 11.51
N ILE A 74 -10.64 19.54 10.42
CA ILE A 74 -11.77 18.67 10.07
C ILE A 74 -11.35 17.25 9.72
N ILE A 75 -10.19 17.05 9.09
CA ILE A 75 -9.67 15.73 8.77
C ILE A 75 -9.25 15.01 10.06
N ASN A 76 -8.52 15.68 10.94
CA ASN A 76 -8.13 15.10 12.23
C ASN A 76 -9.35 14.72 13.08
N ASP A 77 -10.36 15.58 13.15
CA ASP A 77 -11.60 15.34 13.91
C ASP A 77 -12.42 14.17 13.34
N LYS A 78 -12.32 13.91 12.03
CA LYS A 78 -13.03 12.82 11.37
C LYS A 78 -12.44 11.44 11.70
N ILE A 79 -11.14 11.37 11.98
CA ILE A 79 -10.45 10.10 12.20
C ILE A 79 -10.80 9.54 13.58
N ASN A 80 -11.16 8.26 13.60
CA ASN A 80 -11.44 7.53 14.82
C ASN A 80 -10.47 6.36 14.98
N ASP A 81 -9.35 6.61 15.64
CA ASP A 81 -8.30 5.61 15.90
C ASP A 81 -8.80 4.38 16.69
N TYR A 82 -9.92 4.50 17.41
CA TYR A 82 -10.49 3.36 18.12
C TYR A 82 -10.95 2.25 17.17
N LEU A 83 -11.23 2.58 15.91
CA LEU A 83 -11.60 1.59 14.89
C LEU A 83 -10.43 0.66 14.51
N ASP A 84 -9.19 1.00 14.85
CA ASP A 84 -8.04 0.10 14.69
C ASP A 84 -8.23 -1.19 15.50
N TYR A 85 -8.89 -1.15 16.64
CA TYR A 85 -9.18 -2.32 17.48
C TYR A 85 -10.18 -3.31 16.83
N LYS A 86 -10.75 -2.98 15.66
CA LYS A 86 -11.51 -3.93 14.85
C LYS A 86 -10.61 -4.90 14.06
N PHE A 87 -9.33 -4.57 13.87
CA PHE A 87 -8.38 -5.50 13.24
C PHE A 87 -8.01 -6.62 14.20
N ASP A 88 -7.91 -7.83 13.66
CA ASP A 88 -7.34 -8.93 14.42
C ASP A 88 -5.80 -8.89 14.40
N TYR A 89 -5.17 -9.74 15.18
CA TYR A 89 -3.72 -9.78 15.33
C TYR A 89 -2.97 -9.95 14.01
N PHE A 90 -3.45 -10.84 13.13
CA PHE A 90 -2.80 -11.10 11.84
C PHE A 90 -3.06 -9.97 10.84
N GLY A 91 -4.28 -9.46 10.79
CA GLY A 91 -4.64 -8.33 9.95
C GLY A 91 -3.84 -7.08 10.32
N PHE A 92 -3.79 -6.73 11.60
CA PHE A 92 -2.98 -5.59 12.07
C PHE A 92 -1.50 -5.77 11.75
N ASN A 93 -0.91 -6.94 12.05
CA ASN A 93 0.51 -7.19 11.75
C ASN A 93 0.82 -7.17 10.25
N THR A 94 -0.13 -7.57 9.39
CA THR A 94 0.01 -7.44 7.95
C THR A 94 0.09 -5.98 7.52
N LEU A 95 -0.82 -5.13 8.04
CA LEU A 95 -0.76 -3.68 7.78
C LEU A 95 0.55 -3.09 8.30
N PHE A 96 0.90 -3.36 9.55
CA PHE A 96 2.11 -2.86 10.20
C PHE A 96 3.39 -3.21 9.44
N LYS A 97 3.54 -4.47 9.03
CA LYS A 97 4.75 -4.94 8.34
C LYS A 97 4.85 -4.43 6.91
N SER A 98 3.72 -4.32 6.19
CA SER A 98 3.72 -4.20 4.74
C SER A 98 3.08 -2.92 4.19
N TYR A 99 2.12 -2.30 4.88
CA TYR A 99 1.27 -1.25 4.29
C TYR A 99 1.40 0.13 4.90
N LEU A 100 1.60 0.21 6.23
CA LEU A 100 1.74 1.50 6.90
C LEU A 100 3.03 2.20 6.48
N LEU A 101 2.96 3.50 6.23
CA LEU A 101 4.12 4.30 5.85
C LEU A 101 5.13 4.39 6.98
N LYS A 102 6.40 4.34 6.60
CA LYS A 102 7.54 4.20 7.51
C LYS A 102 8.53 5.33 7.34
N VAL A 103 9.11 5.75 8.43
CA VAL A 103 10.31 6.60 8.46
C VAL A 103 11.43 5.75 9.04
N ASP A 104 12.56 5.66 8.35
CA ASP A 104 13.72 4.83 8.73
C ASP A 104 13.38 3.36 9.08
N GLY A 105 12.41 2.82 8.35
CA GLY A 105 11.95 1.43 8.53
C GLY A 105 10.95 1.23 9.68
N ILE A 106 10.62 2.26 10.42
CA ILE A 106 9.67 2.23 11.54
C ILE A 106 8.31 2.76 11.07
N PRO A 107 7.21 1.98 11.18
CA PRO A 107 5.88 2.46 10.87
C PRO A 107 5.47 3.61 11.80
N ILE A 108 5.12 4.75 11.20
CA ILE A 108 4.63 5.93 11.93
C ILE A 108 3.15 6.19 11.68
N GLU A 109 2.62 5.64 10.60
CA GLU A 109 1.20 5.73 10.22
C GLU A 109 0.37 4.72 11.02
N ARG A 110 -0.83 5.09 11.45
CA ARG A 110 -1.82 4.18 12.03
C ARG A 110 -2.71 3.59 10.92
N PRO A 111 -3.40 2.44 11.12
CA PRO A 111 -4.32 1.91 10.13
C PRO A 111 -5.40 2.93 9.70
N GLN A 112 -6.01 3.67 10.63
CA GLN A 112 -7.00 4.69 10.27
C GLN A 112 -6.38 5.84 9.48
N HIS A 113 -5.13 6.20 9.74
CA HIS A 113 -4.41 7.19 8.94
C HIS A 113 -4.21 6.71 7.51
N MET A 114 -3.81 5.44 7.32
CA MET A 114 -3.70 4.83 5.99
C MET A 114 -5.02 4.88 5.23
N LEU A 115 -6.14 4.52 5.87
CA LEU A 115 -7.46 4.54 5.23
C LEU A 115 -7.88 5.96 4.85
N MET A 116 -7.65 6.94 5.73
CA MET A 116 -7.92 8.35 5.43
C MET A 116 -7.02 8.86 4.30
N ARG A 117 -5.73 8.49 4.30
CA ARG A 117 -4.79 8.84 3.22
C ARG A 117 -5.28 8.34 1.87
N VAL A 118 -5.75 7.11 1.80
CA VAL A 118 -6.31 6.52 0.58
C VAL A 118 -7.55 7.27 0.11
N ALA A 119 -8.50 7.53 1.00
CA ALA A 119 -9.73 8.24 0.67
C ALA A 119 -9.46 9.65 0.12
N LEU A 120 -8.61 10.42 0.80
CA LEU A 120 -8.24 11.79 0.38
C LEU A 120 -7.42 11.82 -0.91
N SER A 121 -6.64 10.78 -1.19
CA SER A 121 -5.89 10.65 -2.44
C SER A 121 -6.80 10.39 -3.65
N ILE A 122 -7.82 9.55 -3.47
CA ILE A 122 -8.77 9.21 -4.54
C ILE A 122 -9.69 10.39 -4.86
N HIS A 123 -10.29 10.99 -3.85
CA HIS A 123 -11.30 12.03 -4.03
C HIS A 123 -10.74 13.46 -4.12
N LYS A 124 -9.46 13.61 -3.84
CA LYS A 124 -8.72 14.88 -3.96
C LYS A 124 -9.38 16.03 -3.20
N THR A 125 -10.18 16.86 -3.89
CA THR A 125 -10.81 18.08 -3.34
C THR A 125 -12.20 17.83 -2.75
N ASP A 126 -12.80 16.68 -3.00
CA ASP A 126 -14.12 16.34 -2.50
C ASP A 126 -14.01 15.64 -1.13
N LEU A 127 -14.07 16.44 -0.06
CA LEU A 127 -13.95 15.95 1.31
C LEU A 127 -15.14 15.10 1.74
N ASP A 128 -16.34 15.38 1.25
CA ASP A 128 -17.54 14.63 1.62
C ASP A 128 -17.45 13.20 1.10
N LEU A 129 -17.09 13.02 -0.17
CA LEU A 129 -16.84 11.70 -0.75
C LEU A 129 -15.62 11.00 -0.12
N ALA A 130 -14.59 11.75 0.24
CA ALA A 130 -13.44 11.18 0.93
C ALA A 130 -13.83 10.63 2.31
N PHE A 131 -14.64 11.37 3.07
CA PHE A 131 -15.11 10.93 4.38
C PHE A 131 -16.08 9.77 4.30
N GLU A 132 -16.95 9.74 3.30
CA GLU A 132 -17.83 8.59 3.04
C GLU A 132 -17.01 7.33 2.71
N THR A 133 -16.01 7.44 1.84
CA THR A 133 -15.10 6.34 1.48
C THR A 133 -14.29 5.87 2.69
N TYR A 134 -13.79 6.80 3.52
CA TYR A 134 -13.13 6.48 4.77
C TYR A 134 -14.05 5.70 5.71
N ASP A 135 -15.30 6.13 5.89
CA ASP A 135 -16.27 5.46 6.75
C ASP A 135 -16.54 4.02 6.29
N TYR A 136 -16.71 3.79 4.99
CA TYR A 136 -16.89 2.43 4.46
C TYR A 136 -15.66 1.55 4.70
N MET A 137 -14.45 2.04 4.45
CA MET A 137 -13.23 1.28 4.70
C MET A 137 -13.00 1.00 6.18
N SER A 138 -13.17 2.02 7.05
CA SER A 138 -13.00 1.91 8.51
C SER A 138 -14.00 0.95 9.14
N ASN A 139 -15.21 0.85 8.57
CA ASN A 139 -16.21 -0.12 8.99
C ASN A 139 -16.08 -1.47 8.29
N ARG A 140 -15.03 -1.66 7.45
CA ARG A 140 -14.68 -2.92 6.79
C ARG A 140 -15.72 -3.42 5.78
N TYR A 141 -16.45 -2.51 5.13
CA TYR A 141 -17.31 -2.89 4.00
C TYR A 141 -16.50 -3.28 2.77
N PHE A 142 -15.35 -2.62 2.55
CA PHE A 142 -14.39 -2.98 1.53
C PHE A 142 -12.98 -2.49 1.91
N ILE A 143 -11.97 -2.93 1.17
CA ILE A 143 -10.60 -2.41 1.21
C ILE A 143 -10.07 -2.38 -0.22
N HIS A 144 -9.23 -1.39 -0.51
CA HIS A 144 -8.56 -1.29 -1.81
C HIS A 144 -7.43 -2.32 -1.96
N ALA A 145 -7.09 -2.61 -3.22
CA ALA A 145 -5.96 -3.47 -3.54
C ALA A 145 -4.60 -2.82 -3.18
N THR A 146 -3.59 -3.66 -3.06
CA THR A 146 -2.23 -3.29 -2.65
C THR A 146 -1.66 -2.04 -3.34
N PRO A 147 -1.75 -1.84 -4.68
CA PRO A 147 -1.19 -0.65 -5.30
C PRO A 147 -1.82 0.64 -4.81
N THR A 148 -3.14 0.66 -4.57
CA THR A 148 -3.83 1.83 -4.03
C THR A 148 -3.37 2.12 -2.60
N LEU A 149 -3.28 1.10 -1.74
CA LEU A 149 -2.84 1.26 -0.36
C LEU A 149 -1.39 1.76 -0.25
N PHE A 150 -0.50 1.35 -1.16
CA PHE A 150 0.90 1.77 -1.16
C PHE A 150 1.12 3.15 -1.77
N ASN A 151 0.44 3.45 -2.89
CA ASN A 151 0.78 4.61 -3.71
C ASN A 151 -0.07 5.84 -3.43
N ALA A 152 -1.18 5.71 -2.67
CA ALA A 152 -2.04 6.84 -2.34
C ALA A 152 -1.28 7.93 -1.58
N GLY A 153 -1.40 9.18 -2.03
CA GLY A 153 -0.73 10.35 -1.47
C GLY A 153 0.76 10.45 -1.80
N SER A 154 1.35 9.45 -2.47
CA SER A 154 2.77 9.46 -2.83
C SER A 154 3.06 10.33 -4.06
N ASN A 155 4.35 10.55 -4.36
CA ASN A 155 4.77 11.27 -5.57
C ASN A 155 4.38 10.58 -6.88
N ARG A 156 3.97 9.32 -6.83
CA ARG A 156 3.51 8.56 -7.99
C ARG A 156 2.27 7.74 -7.64
N GLU A 157 1.13 8.37 -7.74
CA GLU A 157 -0.17 7.77 -7.48
C GLU A 157 -0.53 6.80 -8.63
N GLN A 158 -0.28 5.52 -8.43
CA GLN A 158 -0.67 4.44 -9.33
C GLN A 158 -1.58 3.46 -8.58
N PHE A 159 -2.87 3.35 -8.99
CA PHE A 159 -3.90 2.62 -8.25
C PHE A 159 -4.35 1.32 -8.94
N SER A 160 -3.95 1.10 -10.20
CA SER A 160 -4.33 -0.11 -10.92
C SER A 160 -3.60 -1.33 -10.37
N SER A 161 -4.35 -2.40 -10.07
CA SER A 161 -3.77 -3.62 -9.51
C SER A 161 -3.37 -4.64 -10.57
N CYS A 162 -4.03 -4.62 -11.75
CA CYS A 162 -3.84 -5.61 -12.78
C CYS A 162 -3.74 -4.98 -14.17
N PHE A 163 -2.79 -5.47 -14.95
CA PHE A 163 -2.51 -5.02 -16.31
C PHE A 163 -2.51 -6.21 -17.26
N LEU A 164 -3.12 -6.04 -18.40
CA LEU A 164 -3.07 -7.01 -19.49
C LEU A 164 -2.15 -6.47 -20.58
N LEU A 165 -1.12 -7.23 -20.91
CA LEU A 165 -0.14 -6.93 -21.94
C LEU A 165 -0.14 -8.02 -23.01
N MET A 166 0.16 -7.63 -24.21
CA MET A 166 0.47 -8.53 -25.30
C MET A 166 1.93 -8.30 -25.71
N MET A 167 2.63 -9.36 -26.11
CA MET A 167 3.97 -9.23 -26.67
C MET A 167 3.93 -8.20 -27.81
N SER A 168 4.80 -7.19 -27.78
CA SER A 168 4.70 -6.05 -28.71
C SER A 168 5.01 -6.46 -30.16
N ASP A 169 5.95 -7.38 -30.35
CA ASP A 169 6.30 -7.90 -31.68
C ASP A 169 7.04 -9.24 -31.55
N ASP A 170 6.97 -10.08 -32.62
CA ASP A 170 7.73 -11.32 -32.75
C ASP A 170 9.17 -11.02 -33.20
N SER A 171 9.87 -10.29 -32.37
CA SER A 171 11.28 -9.91 -32.55
C SER A 171 11.99 -9.81 -31.20
N VAL A 172 13.32 -9.91 -31.21
CA VAL A 172 14.14 -9.69 -30.01
C VAL A 172 13.83 -8.32 -29.38
N LYS A 173 13.69 -7.28 -30.21
CA LYS A 173 13.35 -5.93 -29.73
C LYS A 173 11.99 -5.92 -29.03
N GLY A 174 10.94 -6.47 -29.67
CA GLY A 174 9.59 -6.51 -29.11
C GLY A 174 9.51 -7.31 -27.81
N ILE A 175 10.25 -8.41 -27.70
CA ILE A 175 10.34 -9.22 -26.46
C ILE A 175 10.94 -8.39 -25.33
N TYR A 176 12.05 -7.70 -25.55
CA TYR A 176 12.70 -6.90 -24.52
C TYR A 176 11.93 -5.61 -24.17
N GLU A 177 11.24 -4.99 -25.11
CA GLU A 177 10.33 -3.88 -24.84
C GLU A 177 9.21 -4.32 -23.89
N THR A 178 8.55 -5.44 -24.19
CA THR A 178 7.51 -6.01 -23.33
C THR A 178 8.05 -6.37 -21.95
N LEU A 179 9.25 -6.94 -21.86
CA LEU A 179 9.90 -7.23 -20.58
C LEU A 179 10.16 -5.95 -19.77
N SER A 180 10.59 -4.88 -20.44
CA SER A 180 10.77 -3.57 -19.79
C SER A 180 9.47 -3.02 -19.23
N ASP A 181 8.38 -3.10 -20.00
CA ASP A 181 7.05 -2.68 -19.55
C ASP A 181 6.57 -3.49 -18.35
N CYS A 182 6.75 -4.81 -18.39
CA CYS A 182 6.47 -5.69 -17.26
C CYS A 182 7.26 -5.28 -16.00
N ALA A 183 8.54 -4.97 -16.15
CA ALA A 183 9.38 -4.53 -15.03
C ALA A 183 8.90 -3.19 -14.44
N GLN A 184 8.49 -2.23 -15.29
CA GLN A 184 7.95 -0.94 -14.82
C GLN A 184 6.62 -1.12 -14.06
N ILE A 185 5.72 -1.94 -14.56
CA ILE A 185 4.44 -2.23 -13.89
C ILE A 185 4.70 -2.94 -12.54
N SER A 186 5.55 -3.96 -12.53
CA SER A 186 5.90 -4.73 -11.33
C SER A 186 6.54 -3.86 -10.24
N LYS A 187 7.35 -2.87 -10.63
CA LYS A 187 7.99 -1.92 -9.69
C LYS A 187 6.96 -1.19 -8.82
N TYR A 188 5.75 -0.95 -9.33
CA TYR A 188 4.67 -0.26 -8.62
C TYR A 188 3.57 -1.20 -8.13
N ALA A 189 3.94 -2.45 -7.85
CA ALA A 189 3.07 -3.50 -7.31
C ALA A 189 1.88 -3.88 -8.21
N GLY A 190 1.97 -3.65 -9.53
CA GLY A 190 0.97 -4.10 -10.50
C GLY A 190 1.12 -5.59 -10.83
N GLY A 191 0.01 -6.33 -10.82
CA GLY A 191 -0.06 -7.69 -11.35
C GLY A 191 -0.10 -7.67 -12.89
N ILE A 192 0.49 -8.67 -13.54
CA ILE A 192 0.61 -8.70 -15.00
C ILE A 192 0.06 -10.00 -15.56
N GLY A 193 -0.88 -9.89 -16.49
CA GLY A 193 -1.27 -10.97 -17.42
C GLY A 193 -0.63 -10.71 -18.79
N LEU A 194 0.30 -11.59 -19.20
CA LEU A 194 1.01 -11.44 -20.46
C LEU A 194 0.51 -12.46 -21.49
N ALA A 195 0.01 -11.98 -22.64
CA ALA A 195 -0.33 -12.81 -23.80
C ALA A 195 0.88 -12.90 -24.74
N ILE A 196 1.29 -14.13 -25.05
CA ILE A 196 2.45 -14.42 -25.91
C ILE A 196 2.07 -15.10 -27.24
N HIS A 197 0.79 -15.09 -27.60
CA HIS A 197 0.26 -15.84 -28.73
C HIS A 197 0.74 -15.34 -30.10
N ASN A 198 1.29 -14.14 -30.18
CA ASN A 198 1.85 -13.57 -31.41
C ASN A 198 3.34 -13.92 -31.63
N ILE A 199 3.98 -14.63 -30.70
CA ILE A 199 5.33 -15.16 -30.89
C ILE A 199 5.24 -16.41 -31.76
N ARG A 200 6.13 -16.55 -32.77
CA ARG A 200 6.18 -17.70 -33.67
C ARG A 200 6.39 -19.01 -32.91
N ALA A 201 5.77 -20.05 -33.38
CA ALA A 201 5.89 -21.38 -32.80
C ALA A 201 7.32 -21.95 -32.92
N LYS A 202 7.62 -22.94 -32.09
CA LYS A 202 8.79 -23.78 -32.25
C LYS A 202 8.84 -24.36 -33.68
N ASP A 203 10.03 -24.53 -34.23
CA ASP A 203 10.33 -25.02 -35.56
C ASP A 203 9.93 -24.07 -36.72
N SER A 204 9.44 -22.87 -36.41
CA SER A 204 9.19 -21.84 -37.44
C SER A 204 10.52 -21.31 -38.02
N PHE A 205 10.57 -21.09 -39.35
CA PHE A 205 11.76 -20.55 -40.01
C PHE A 205 11.98 -19.07 -39.64
N ILE A 206 13.24 -18.71 -39.39
CA ILE A 206 13.69 -17.34 -39.09
C ILE A 206 14.49 -16.83 -40.29
N ALA A 207 13.86 -16.06 -41.17
CA ALA A 207 14.50 -15.55 -42.38
C ALA A 207 15.75 -14.72 -42.15
N GLY A 208 15.78 -13.89 -41.10
CA GLY A 208 16.90 -12.99 -40.77
C GLY A 208 18.19 -13.68 -40.35
N THR A 209 18.12 -14.92 -39.87
CA THR A 209 19.28 -15.68 -39.41
C THR A 209 19.46 -17.01 -40.13
N ASN A 210 18.56 -17.34 -41.08
CA ASN A 210 18.47 -18.65 -41.72
C ASN A 210 18.40 -19.82 -40.75
N GLY A 211 17.76 -19.57 -39.57
CA GLY A 211 17.65 -20.51 -38.47
C GLY A 211 16.22 -20.97 -38.23
N ILE A 212 16.04 -21.73 -37.15
CA ILE A 212 14.76 -22.26 -36.71
C ILE A 212 14.47 -21.76 -35.31
N SER A 213 13.22 -21.38 -35.05
CA SER A 213 12.75 -20.93 -33.73
C SER A 213 12.73 -22.09 -32.73
N ASN A 214 13.12 -21.82 -31.52
CA ASN A 214 12.96 -22.76 -30.39
C ASN A 214 11.62 -22.56 -29.64
N GLY A 215 10.80 -21.63 -30.08
CA GLY A 215 9.53 -21.25 -29.45
C GLY A 215 9.68 -20.14 -28.44
#